data_cdae4197ccd5a273a90729f74ba0aa0b
#
_entry.id   cdae4197ccd5a273a90729f74ba0aa0b
#
_cell.length_a   1.000
_cell.length_b   1.000
_cell.length_c   1.000
_cell.angle_alpha   90.00
_cell.angle_beta   90.00
_cell.angle_gamma   90.00
#
_symmetry.space_group_name_H-M   'P 1'
#
loop_
_entity.id
_entity.type
_entity.pdbx_description
1 polymer ?
#
loop_
_entity_poly.entity_id
_entity_poly.type
_entity_poly.pdbx_seq_one_letter_code
_entity_poly.pdbx_strand_id
1 'polypeptide(L)'
;MSKNIDSLLASLGVSRPIRTIRTVARASRRSKKQFKSWTYDSSEINNKLMNNEKIFIGASDYGDYIFSQLMDLRTTNEKSTFNREVKMLGNRNVWQTFIESDFQDEHLIEFNESTGIIITNEENFIRYDVNSNSITARLYGDKEFVEKFSEYLLNKFEEVKSYIEWVYSSDGNSVNVPLNTERLPLDEMYPFLGTEKLTEYYDRYLASNANILLLIGPPGTGKTTFIRGLLAHSNSSAMVTYDAAILEKDYLFARFIEDETGVMVLEDSDNFLKARSDGNTMMHRFLNVGDGLVTTKGKKLIFSTNLPSIRDVDPALIRPGRCFDVLSFDQLNGEQATKLAEKLGVSYETKNSGKYSIAEIFNKKLDADNPRKFGSKMGFI
;
A
#
# COMPACT_ATOMS: atom_id res chain seq x y z
N MET A 1 -30.54 26.05 20.35
CA MET A 1 -31.39 25.02 19.74
C MET A 1 -30.46 23.99 19.13
N SER A 2 -30.49 22.76 19.65
CA SER A 2 -29.71 21.66 19.10
C SER A 2 -30.21 21.40 17.66
N LYS A 3 -29.29 21.45 16.68
CA LYS A 3 -29.57 20.93 15.33
C LYS A 3 -29.53 19.42 15.43
N ASN A 4 -30.53 18.74 14.88
CA ASN A 4 -30.51 17.29 14.80
C ASN A 4 -30.08 16.85 13.39
N ILE A 5 -29.69 15.62 13.26
CA ILE A 5 -29.16 15.05 12.02
C ILE A 5 -30.23 15.10 10.91
N ASP A 6 -31.52 14.90 11.24
CA ASP A 6 -32.62 14.95 10.28
C ASP A 6 -32.79 16.35 9.68
N SER A 7 -32.59 17.39 10.50
CA SER A 7 -32.62 18.78 10.04
C SER A 7 -31.44 19.09 9.11
N LEU A 8 -30.27 18.55 9.40
CA LEU A 8 -29.11 18.67 8.52
C LEU A 8 -29.33 17.92 7.21
N LEU A 9 -29.75 16.67 7.26
CA LEU A 9 -30.03 15.85 6.07
C LEU A 9 -31.12 16.47 5.18
N ALA A 10 -32.17 17.03 5.78
CA ALA A 10 -33.20 17.76 5.05
C ALA A 10 -32.66 19.01 4.35
N SER A 11 -31.75 19.77 5.01
CA SER A 11 -31.10 20.94 4.40
C SER A 11 -30.16 20.59 3.25
N LEU A 12 -29.61 19.38 3.27
CA LEU A 12 -28.75 18.81 2.22
C LEU A 12 -29.56 18.13 1.09
N GLY A 13 -30.90 18.15 1.17
CA GLY A 13 -31.76 17.47 0.20
C GLY A 13 -31.79 15.96 0.34
N VAL A 14 -31.22 15.38 1.41
CA VAL A 14 -31.20 13.96 1.72
C VAL A 14 -32.43 13.61 2.55
N SER A 15 -33.56 13.39 1.90
CA SER A 15 -34.86 13.21 2.59
C SER A 15 -35.37 11.76 2.64
N ARG A 16 -34.61 10.75 2.20
CA ARG A 16 -35.03 9.33 2.22
C ARG A 16 -33.87 8.34 2.25
N PRO A 17 -34.06 7.12 2.84
CA PRO A 17 -33.02 6.12 2.92
C PRO A 17 -32.56 5.59 1.55
N ILE A 18 -31.33 5.19 1.48
CA ILE A 18 -30.48 4.52 0.45
C ILE A 18 -31.04 4.33 -0.98
N ARG A 19 -32.30 4.05 -1.20
CA ARG A 19 -32.88 3.77 -2.54
C ARG A 19 -32.93 4.97 -3.50
N THR A 20 -32.76 6.20 -3.03
CA THR A 20 -33.03 7.41 -3.83
C THR A 20 -31.78 8.15 -4.32
N ILE A 21 -30.59 7.88 -3.79
CA ILE A 21 -29.35 8.65 -4.06
C ILE A 21 -28.69 8.27 -5.40
N ARG A 22 -29.06 7.14 -6.02
CA ARG A 22 -28.61 6.78 -7.39
C ARG A 22 -28.95 7.82 -8.46
N THR A 23 -29.79 8.80 -8.16
CA THR A 23 -30.27 9.78 -9.14
C THR A 23 -29.34 11.01 -9.27
N VAL A 24 -28.59 11.39 -8.23
CA VAL A 24 -27.69 12.56 -8.26
C VAL A 24 -26.42 12.24 -9.06
N ALA A 25 -25.86 11.05 -8.91
CA ALA A 25 -24.68 10.60 -9.67
C ALA A 25 -24.93 10.47 -11.18
N ARG A 26 -26.18 10.21 -11.61
CA ARG A 26 -26.56 10.16 -13.04
C ARG A 26 -26.64 11.54 -13.70
N ALA A 27 -26.92 12.59 -12.95
CA ALA A 27 -26.97 13.96 -13.49
C ALA A 27 -25.57 14.50 -13.85
N SER A 28 -24.52 14.10 -13.12
CA SER A 28 -23.14 14.55 -13.38
C SER A 28 -22.49 13.92 -14.63
N ARG A 29 -22.99 12.78 -15.11
CA ARG A 29 -22.48 12.11 -16.32
C ARG A 29 -22.80 12.82 -17.64
N ARG A 30 -23.71 13.78 -17.66
CA ARG A 30 -24.15 14.47 -18.90
C ARG A 30 -23.41 15.77 -19.25
N SER A 31 -22.58 16.32 -18.35
CA SER A 31 -21.80 17.56 -18.64
C SER A 31 -20.29 17.32 -18.65
N LYS A 32 -19.79 16.59 -19.65
CA LYS A 32 -18.37 16.67 -20.03
C LYS A 32 -18.08 18.00 -20.72
N LYS A 33 -18.00 19.11 -19.98
CA LYS A 33 -17.40 20.35 -20.44
C LYS A 33 -16.62 20.98 -19.32
N GLN A 34 -15.28 21.00 -19.51
CA GLN A 34 -14.26 21.83 -18.88
C GLN A 34 -14.56 22.31 -17.44
N PHE A 35 -14.13 21.53 -16.47
CA PHE A 35 -14.03 22.00 -15.11
C PHE A 35 -12.69 22.71 -14.92
N LYS A 36 -12.73 24.03 -14.68
CA LYS A 36 -11.65 24.75 -14.02
C LYS A 36 -11.69 24.35 -12.54
N SER A 37 -10.53 23.97 -11.97
CA SER A 37 -10.39 23.76 -10.54
C SER A 37 -10.70 25.06 -9.81
N TRP A 38 -11.77 25.05 -9.02
CA TRP A 38 -12.13 26.16 -8.13
C TRP A 38 -11.88 25.69 -6.70
N THR A 39 -11.00 26.33 -5.99
CA THR A 39 -10.92 26.24 -4.53
C THR A 39 -12.00 27.14 -3.96
N TYR A 40 -12.99 26.55 -3.31
CA TYR A 40 -14.05 27.30 -2.62
C TYR A 40 -13.73 27.41 -1.13
N ASP A 41 -13.88 28.58 -0.58
CA ASP A 41 -13.96 28.80 0.86
C ASP A 41 -15.32 28.27 1.36
N SER A 42 -15.34 27.52 2.46
CA SER A 42 -16.55 26.93 3.06
C SER A 42 -17.61 27.99 3.42
N SER A 43 -17.20 29.22 3.72
CA SER A 43 -18.08 30.36 3.96
C SER A 43 -18.83 30.78 2.70
N GLU A 44 -18.23 30.70 1.53
CA GLU A 44 -18.85 31.05 0.24
C GLU A 44 -19.90 30.03 -0.19
N ILE A 45 -19.65 28.75 0.06
CA ILE A 45 -20.60 27.66 -0.19
C ILE A 45 -21.85 27.82 0.69
N ASN A 46 -21.66 28.08 1.99
CA ASN A 46 -22.74 28.31 2.93
C ASN A 46 -23.61 29.51 2.53
N ASN A 47 -23.01 30.61 2.13
CA ASN A 47 -23.75 31.79 1.69
C ASN A 47 -24.58 31.53 0.42
N LYS A 48 -24.05 30.78 -0.53
CA LYS A 48 -24.77 30.42 -1.77
C LYS A 48 -25.90 29.43 -1.52
N LEU A 49 -25.72 28.46 -0.62
CA LEU A 49 -26.79 27.54 -0.19
C LEU A 49 -27.93 28.27 0.52
N MET A 50 -27.60 29.26 1.37
CA MET A 50 -28.60 30.08 2.05
C MET A 50 -29.43 30.93 1.07
N ASN A 51 -28.88 31.30 -0.07
CA ASN A 51 -29.53 32.09 -1.11
C ASN A 51 -30.23 31.27 -2.20
N ASN A 52 -30.36 29.93 -2.05
CA ASN A 52 -30.92 29.02 -3.05
C ASN A 52 -30.25 29.10 -4.44
N GLU A 53 -28.99 29.48 -4.50
CA GLU A 53 -28.24 29.51 -5.74
C GLU A 53 -27.82 28.09 -6.17
N LYS A 54 -27.87 27.81 -7.48
CA LYS A 54 -27.38 26.54 -8.03
C LYS A 54 -25.85 26.51 -7.95
N ILE A 55 -25.33 25.64 -7.07
CA ILE A 55 -23.90 25.44 -6.90
C ILE A 55 -23.49 24.17 -7.65
N PHE A 56 -22.51 24.29 -8.54
CA PHE A 56 -21.85 23.13 -9.16
C PHE A 56 -20.55 22.87 -8.38
N ILE A 57 -20.59 21.92 -7.45
CA ILE A 57 -19.46 21.51 -6.64
C ILE A 57 -18.90 20.20 -7.21
N GLY A 58 -17.56 20.06 -7.25
CA GLY A 58 -16.92 18.79 -7.56
C GLY A 58 -17.25 17.73 -6.50
N ALA A 59 -17.20 16.45 -6.86
CA ALA A 59 -17.53 15.36 -5.91
C ALA A 59 -16.64 15.38 -4.65
N SER A 60 -15.38 15.75 -4.79
CA SER A 60 -14.45 15.89 -3.66
C SER A 60 -14.86 17.05 -2.74
N ASP A 61 -15.09 18.22 -3.32
CA ASP A 61 -15.45 19.43 -2.56
C ASP A 61 -16.79 19.26 -1.83
N TYR A 62 -17.73 18.54 -2.46
CA TYR A 62 -19.01 18.19 -1.84
C TYR A 62 -18.80 17.25 -0.64
N GLY A 63 -17.91 16.27 -0.77
CA GLY A 63 -17.55 15.37 0.32
C GLY A 63 -16.95 16.11 1.51
N ASP A 64 -16.07 17.06 1.27
CA ASP A 64 -15.45 17.88 2.33
C ASP A 64 -16.46 18.84 2.97
N TYR A 65 -17.37 19.36 2.18
CA TYR A 65 -18.47 20.18 2.70
C TYR A 65 -19.39 19.38 3.64
N ILE A 66 -19.83 18.18 3.23
CA ILE A 66 -20.66 17.30 4.09
C ILE A 66 -19.92 16.93 5.37
N PHE A 67 -18.63 16.58 5.25
CA PHE A 67 -17.80 16.29 6.41
C PHE A 67 -17.73 17.47 7.40
N SER A 68 -17.51 18.69 6.90
CA SER A 68 -17.50 19.89 7.72
C SER A 68 -18.83 20.09 8.45
N GLN A 69 -19.96 19.92 7.76
CA GLN A 69 -21.28 20.07 8.37
C GLN A 69 -21.56 19.04 9.48
N LEU A 70 -21.08 17.81 9.32
CA LEU A 70 -21.20 16.76 10.35
C LEU A 70 -20.33 17.09 11.57
N MET A 71 -19.11 17.57 11.36
CA MET A 71 -18.24 18.01 12.45
C MET A 71 -18.83 19.21 13.20
N ASP A 72 -19.38 20.19 12.49
CA ASP A 72 -20.06 21.36 13.08
C ASP A 72 -21.30 20.95 13.90
N LEU A 73 -22.05 19.96 13.42
CA LEU A 73 -23.21 19.41 14.14
C LEU A 73 -22.78 18.83 15.48
N ARG A 74 -21.75 17.97 15.50
CA ARG A 74 -21.24 17.38 16.74
C ARG A 74 -20.71 18.43 17.70
N THR A 75 -19.98 19.42 17.20
CA THR A 75 -19.49 20.54 18.00
C THR A 75 -20.63 21.36 18.61
N THR A 76 -21.67 21.66 17.82
CA THR A 76 -22.86 22.38 18.28
C THR A 76 -23.62 21.59 19.36
N ASN A 77 -23.61 20.28 19.30
CA ASN A 77 -24.23 19.40 20.29
C ASN A 77 -23.29 19.04 21.45
N GLU A 78 -22.14 19.72 21.57
CA GLU A 78 -21.14 19.54 22.64
C GLU A 78 -20.59 18.08 22.72
N LYS A 79 -20.62 17.35 21.59
CA LYS A 79 -20.12 15.96 21.53
C LYS A 79 -18.63 15.93 21.22
N SER A 80 -17.86 15.21 22.04
CA SER A 80 -16.47 14.89 21.72
C SER A 80 -16.41 14.00 20.48
N THR A 81 -15.44 14.27 19.59
CA THR A 81 -15.24 13.48 18.39
C THR A 81 -13.88 12.78 18.42
N PHE A 82 -13.93 11.47 18.47
CA PHE A 82 -12.77 10.59 18.28
C PHE A 82 -12.71 10.18 16.82
N ASN A 83 -11.53 9.85 16.33
CA ASN A 83 -11.37 9.32 14.97
C ASN A 83 -10.39 8.17 14.93
N ARG A 84 -10.59 7.28 13.96
CA ARG A 84 -9.68 6.20 13.63
C ARG A 84 -9.78 5.87 12.15
N GLU A 85 -8.63 5.67 11.52
CA GLU A 85 -8.54 5.14 10.17
C GLU A 85 -8.31 3.62 10.22
N VAL A 86 -9.07 2.88 9.41
CA VAL A 86 -8.94 1.43 9.22
C VAL A 86 -8.72 1.19 7.74
N LYS A 87 -7.61 0.55 7.38
CA LYS A 87 -7.30 0.14 6.01
C LYS A 87 -7.47 -1.36 5.88
N MET A 88 -8.24 -1.79 4.89
CA MET A 88 -8.68 -3.18 4.72
C MET A 88 -8.44 -3.64 3.28
N LEU A 89 -8.18 -4.93 3.11
CA LEU A 89 -8.19 -5.56 1.79
C LEU A 89 -9.61 -5.67 1.29
N GLY A 90 -9.83 -5.31 0.04
CA GLY A 90 -11.12 -5.40 -0.59
C GLY A 90 -11.23 -4.51 -1.82
N ASN A 91 -12.30 -4.67 -2.52
CA ASN A 91 -12.64 -3.88 -3.69
C ASN A 91 -14.06 -3.31 -3.56
N ARG A 92 -14.46 -2.54 -4.55
CA ARG A 92 -15.76 -1.89 -4.57
C ARG A 92 -16.95 -2.84 -4.41
N ASN A 93 -16.93 -4.00 -5.08
CA ASN A 93 -18.05 -4.93 -5.00
C ASN A 93 -18.21 -5.49 -3.59
N VAL A 94 -17.08 -5.85 -2.95
CA VAL A 94 -17.07 -6.36 -1.58
C VAL A 94 -17.59 -5.29 -0.61
N TRP A 95 -17.12 -4.05 -0.75
CA TRP A 95 -17.56 -2.93 0.08
C TRP A 95 -19.04 -2.59 -0.12
N GLN A 96 -19.50 -2.57 -1.35
CA GLN A 96 -20.91 -2.31 -1.65
C GLN A 96 -21.83 -3.41 -1.07
N THR A 97 -21.45 -4.68 -1.20
CA THR A 97 -22.18 -5.79 -0.58
C THR A 97 -22.24 -5.65 0.93
N PHE A 98 -21.12 -5.26 1.56
CA PHE A 98 -21.06 -5.00 2.99
C PHE A 98 -21.98 -3.85 3.41
N ILE A 99 -21.96 -2.72 2.70
CA ILE A 99 -22.86 -1.59 3.00
C ILE A 99 -24.32 -2.02 2.87
N GLU A 100 -24.67 -2.73 1.82
CA GLU A 100 -26.03 -3.19 1.57
C GLU A 100 -26.54 -4.19 2.63
N SER A 101 -25.64 -4.98 3.24
CA SER A 101 -26.00 -5.95 4.27
C SER A 101 -26.07 -5.35 5.68
N ASP A 102 -25.12 -4.49 6.02
CA ASP A 102 -24.88 -4.07 7.40
C ASP A 102 -25.40 -2.67 7.73
N PHE A 103 -25.75 -1.84 6.71
CA PHE A 103 -26.23 -0.47 6.89
C PHE A 103 -27.60 -0.21 6.24
N GLN A 104 -28.55 -1.12 6.40
CA GLN A 104 -29.87 -1.02 5.76
C GLN A 104 -30.71 0.18 6.23
N ASP A 105 -30.52 0.58 7.49
CA ASP A 105 -31.28 1.63 8.16
C ASP A 105 -30.50 2.95 8.34
N GLU A 106 -29.26 3.01 7.85
CA GLU A 106 -28.37 4.16 7.98
C GLU A 106 -28.40 5.07 6.74
N HIS A 107 -27.93 6.30 6.89
CA HIS A 107 -27.87 7.26 5.79
C HIS A 107 -26.56 7.14 5.03
N LEU A 108 -26.65 6.82 3.73
CA LEU A 108 -25.48 6.75 2.84
C LEU A 108 -25.50 7.92 1.86
N ILE A 109 -24.39 8.67 1.81
CA ILE A 109 -24.14 9.72 0.83
C ILE A 109 -22.94 9.30 -0.03
N GLU A 110 -23.19 8.91 -1.27
CA GLU A 110 -22.14 8.58 -2.23
C GLU A 110 -21.74 9.85 -3.01
N PHE A 111 -20.45 10.19 -3.01
CA PHE A 111 -19.92 11.31 -3.79
C PHE A 111 -19.57 10.88 -5.22
N ASN A 112 -19.05 9.68 -5.34
CA ASN A 112 -18.76 9.00 -6.59
C ASN A 112 -18.83 7.47 -6.39
N GLU A 113 -18.35 6.74 -7.37
CA GLU A 113 -18.37 5.27 -7.34
C GLU A 113 -17.47 4.65 -6.28
N SER A 114 -16.52 5.40 -5.72
CA SER A 114 -15.49 4.89 -4.81
C SER A 114 -15.50 5.56 -3.44
N THR A 115 -16.15 6.70 -3.30
CA THR A 115 -16.09 7.51 -2.07
C THR A 115 -17.47 7.90 -1.58
N GLY A 116 -17.64 7.94 -0.26
CA GLY A 116 -18.89 8.34 0.38
C GLY A 116 -18.77 8.49 1.88
N ILE A 117 -19.90 8.82 2.50
CA ILE A 117 -20.09 8.88 3.96
C ILE A 117 -21.32 8.07 4.34
N ILE A 118 -21.17 7.24 5.37
CA ILE A 118 -22.25 6.54 6.07
C ILE A 118 -22.47 7.30 7.38
N ILE A 119 -23.71 7.67 7.66
CA ILE A 119 -24.09 8.44 8.85
C ILE A 119 -25.01 7.57 9.68
N THR A 120 -24.66 7.34 10.96
CA THR A 120 -25.46 6.58 11.91
C THR A 120 -26.47 7.49 12.62
N ASN A 121 -27.49 6.89 13.22
CA ASN A 121 -28.53 7.65 13.94
C ASN A 121 -28.01 8.40 15.18
N GLU A 122 -26.81 8.06 15.68
CA GLU A 122 -26.18 8.69 16.84
C GLU A 122 -25.21 9.83 16.48
N GLU A 123 -25.27 10.34 15.25
CA GLU A 123 -24.36 11.36 14.72
C GLU A 123 -22.90 10.90 14.59
N ASN A 124 -22.66 9.59 14.63
CA ASN A 124 -21.39 9.00 14.26
C ASN A 124 -21.37 8.81 12.74
N PHE A 125 -20.21 8.88 12.13
CA PHE A 125 -20.14 8.70 10.69
C PHE A 125 -18.83 8.07 10.23
N ILE A 126 -18.89 7.46 9.06
CA ILE A 126 -17.78 6.75 8.43
C ILE A 126 -17.56 7.36 7.05
N ARG A 127 -16.45 8.03 6.85
CA ARG A 127 -16.00 8.43 5.51
C ARG A 127 -15.18 7.29 4.91
N TYR A 128 -15.50 6.87 3.70
CA TYR A 128 -14.78 5.78 3.05
C TYR A 128 -14.25 6.16 1.67
N ASP A 129 -13.15 5.52 1.32
CA ASP A 129 -12.54 5.54 -0.01
C ASP A 129 -12.19 4.10 -0.40
N VAL A 130 -12.58 3.71 -1.61
CA VAL A 130 -12.39 2.35 -2.14
C VAL A 130 -11.56 2.40 -3.40
N ASN A 131 -10.40 1.79 -3.35
CA ASN A 131 -9.54 1.56 -4.50
C ASN A 131 -9.78 0.16 -5.09
N SER A 132 -8.99 -0.22 -6.10
CA SER A 132 -9.11 -1.53 -6.74
C SER A 132 -8.88 -2.70 -5.79
N ASN A 133 -8.02 -2.55 -4.78
CA ASN A 133 -7.57 -3.62 -3.88
C ASN A 133 -7.62 -3.24 -2.40
N SER A 134 -8.05 -2.04 -2.05
CA SER A 134 -8.12 -1.59 -0.67
C SER A 134 -9.32 -0.71 -0.39
N ILE A 135 -9.79 -0.78 0.83
CA ILE A 135 -10.86 0.03 1.40
C ILE A 135 -10.26 0.80 2.58
N THR A 136 -10.37 2.11 2.55
CA THR A 136 -10.02 2.97 3.67
C THR A 136 -11.29 3.50 4.31
N ALA A 137 -11.54 3.16 5.57
CA ALA A 137 -12.66 3.66 6.35
C ALA A 137 -12.13 4.57 7.47
N ARG A 138 -12.55 5.83 7.49
CA ARG A 138 -12.27 6.79 8.56
C ARG A 138 -13.51 6.97 9.39
N LEU A 139 -13.44 6.50 10.63
CA LEU A 139 -14.53 6.55 11.60
C LEU A 139 -14.42 7.84 12.40
N TYR A 140 -15.56 8.49 12.60
CA TYR A 140 -15.66 9.71 13.40
C TYR A 140 -16.88 9.59 14.31
N GLY A 141 -16.72 9.85 15.59
CA GLY A 141 -17.83 9.73 16.52
C GLY A 141 -17.43 9.63 17.98
N ASP A 142 -18.31 9.04 18.76
CA ASP A 142 -18.04 8.75 20.16
C ASP A 142 -16.96 7.69 20.30
N LYS A 143 -16.20 7.71 21.39
CA LYS A 143 -15.09 6.79 21.62
C LYS A 143 -15.53 5.33 21.48
N GLU A 144 -16.65 5.01 22.10
CA GLU A 144 -17.21 3.66 22.08
C GLU A 144 -17.56 3.18 20.65
N PHE A 145 -18.16 4.04 19.85
CA PHE A 145 -18.46 3.78 18.45
C PHE A 145 -17.17 3.50 17.66
N VAL A 146 -16.18 4.40 17.77
CA VAL A 146 -14.93 4.29 17.02
C VAL A 146 -14.18 3.00 17.35
N GLU A 147 -14.12 2.64 18.65
CA GLU A 147 -13.46 1.42 19.10
C GLU A 147 -14.19 0.15 18.63
N LYS A 148 -15.48 0.02 18.94
CA LYS A 148 -16.28 -1.15 18.57
C LYS A 148 -16.42 -1.36 17.08
N PHE A 149 -16.63 -0.27 16.35
CA PHE A 149 -16.81 -0.37 14.91
C PHE A 149 -15.49 -0.63 14.16
N SER A 150 -14.37 -0.12 14.66
CA SER A 150 -13.05 -0.49 14.14
C SER A 150 -12.79 -1.99 14.28
N GLU A 151 -13.08 -2.54 15.47
CA GLU A 151 -12.94 -3.97 15.72
C GLU A 151 -13.89 -4.80 14.85
N TYR A 152 -15.13 -4.34 14.68
CA TYR A 152 -16.09 -4.97 13.80
C TYR A 152 -15.60 -5.04 12.34
N LEU A 153 -15.05 -3.95 11.81
CA LEU A 153 -14.49 -3.92 10.47
C LEU A 153 -13.31 -4.89 10.33
N LEU A 154 -12.39 -4.91 11.30
CA LEU A 154 -11.22 -5.80 11.30
C LEU A 154 -11.58 -7.29 11.47
N ASN A 155 -12.76 -7.60 12.01
CA ASN A 155 -13.29 -8.96 12.06
C ASN A 155 -13.94 -9.40 10.73
N LYS A 156 -14.38 -8.45 9.91
CA LYS A 156 -15.03 -8.71 8.60
C LYS A 156 -14.05 -8.68 7.44
N PHE A 157 -12.99 -7.90 7.55
CA PHE A 157 -12.02 -7.64 6.49
C PHE A 157 -10.59 -7.86 7.00
N GLU A 158 -9.71 -8.31 6.13
CA GLU A 158 -8.28 -8.39 6.42
C GLU A 158 -7.67 -6.98 6.47
N GLU A 159 -6.94 -6.68 7.54
CA GLU A 159 -6.26 -5.39 7.71
C GLU A 159 -5.07 -5.24 6.77
N VAL A 160 -4.97 -4.10 6.10
CA VAL A 160 -3.76 -3.72 5.36
C VAL A 160 -2.75 -3.12 6.33
N LYS A 161 -1.79 -3.91 6.78
CA LYS A 161 -0.73 -3.47 7.69
C LYS A 161 0.43 -2.81 6.97
N SER A 162 0.65 -3.16 5.70
CA SER A 162 1.73 -2.66 4.89
C SER A 162 1.29 -2.44 3.45
N TYR A 163 1.85 -1.46 2.78
CA TYR A 163 1.61 -1.20 1.37
C TYR A 163 2.91 -0.84 0.65
N ILE A 164 2.90 -1.04 -0.65
CA ILE A 164 3.94 -0.56 -1.55
C ILE A 164 3.46 0.75 -2.17
N GLU A 165 4.15 1.82 -1.88
CA GLU A 165 3.96 3.09 -2.55
C GLU A 165 4.78 3.09 -3.84
N TRP A 166 4.12 2.86 -4.96
CA TRP A 166 4.77 2.90 -6.26
C TRP A 166 4.74 4.34 -6.82
N VAL A 167 5.92 4.95 -6.86
CA VAL A 167 6.11 6.27 -7.48
C VAL A 167 6.36 6.04 -8.97
N TYR A 168 5.45 6.53 -9.82
CA TYR A 168 5.45 6.26 -11.26
C TYR A 168 5.57 7.52 -12.14
N SER A 169 5.61 8.70 -11.54
CA SER A 169 5.68 9.97 -12.28
C SER A 169 6.77 10.86 -11.72
N SER A 170 7.42 11.60 -12.62
CA SER A 170 8.42 12.61 -12.26
C SER A 170 7.85 13.80 -11.46
N ASP A 171 6.54 13.95 -11.44
CA ASP A 171 5.83 14.97 -10.65
C ASP A 171 5.46 14.48 -9.25
N GLY A 172 5.94 13.31 -8.87
CA GLY A 172 5.71 12.72 -7.56
C GLY A 172 4.41 11.97 -7.39
N ASN A 173 3.67 11.71 -8.47
CA ASN A 173 2.46 10.89 -8.37
C ASN A 173 2.82 9.45 -7.99
N SER A 174 2.06 8.90 -7.07
CA SER A 174 2.23 7.53 -6.56
C SER A 174 0.87 6.85 -6.41
N VAL A 175 0.92 5.53 -6.31
CA VAL A 175 -0.22 4.69 -5.96
C VAL A 175 0.17 3.73 -4.84
N ASN A 176 -0.70 3.58 -3.85
CA ASN A 176 -0.52 2.63 -2.77
C ASN A 176 -1.16 1.30 -3.13
N VAL A 177 -0.34 0.25 -3.18
CA VAL A 177 -0.77 -1.12 -3.44
C VAL A 177 -0.57 -1.92 -2.15
N PRO A 178 -1.61 -2.56 -1.61
CA PRO A 178 -1.45 -3.43 -0.45
C PRO A 178 -0.35 -4.48 -0.67
N LEU A 179 0.43 -4.73 0.38
CA LEU A 179 1.46 -5.77 0.32
C LEU A 179 0.77 -7.14 0.19
N ASN A 180 1.13 -7.90 -0.84
CA ASN A 180 0.60 -9.24 -1.02
C ASN A 180 1.26 -10.21 -0.01
N THR A 181 0.46 -10.72 0.91
CA THR A 181 0.88 -11.65 1.98
C THR A 181 0.66 -13.13 1.65
N GLU A 182 0.10 -13.46 0.48
CA GLU A 182 -0.14 -14.87 0.08
C GLU A 182 1.15 -15.66 -0.13
N ARG A 183 2.27 -14.98 -0.39
CA ARG A 183 3.56 -15.60 -0.69
C ARG A 183 4.65 -15.06 0.22
N LEU A 184 4.48 -15.26 1.51
CA LEU A 184 5.51 -14.93 2.49
C LEU A 184 6.67 -15.95 2.41
N PRO A 185 7.90 -15.53 2.73
CA PRO A 185 9.05 -16.39 2.72
C PRO A 185 9.02 -17.45 3.82
N LEU A 186 9.69 -18.55 3.58
CA LEU A 186 9.97 -19.61 4.55
C LEU A 186 11.49 -19.66 4.81
N ASP A 187 11.90 -20.06 6.01
CA ASP A 187 13.32 -20.18 6.37
C ASP A 187 14.07 -21.11 5.40
N GLU A 188 13.41 -22.19 4.95
CA GLU A 188 13.97 -23.17 4.02
C GLU A 188 14.33 -22.62 2.63
N MET A 189 13.84 -21.41 2.30
CA MET A 189 14.20 -20.73 1.04
C MET A 189 15.60 -20.12 1.09
N TYR A 190 16.14 -19.88 2.28
CA TYR A 190 17.35 -19.10 2.48
C TYR A 190 18.40 -19.84 3.34
N PRO A 191 18.91 -20.97 2.83
CA PRO A 191 19.85 -21.80 3.58
C PRO A 191 21.17 -21.11 3.91
N PHE A 192 21.47 -19.97 3.28
CA PHE A 192 22.64 -19.16 3.59
C PHE A 192 22.56 -18.45 4.94
N LEU A 193 21.36 -18.34 5.55
CA LEU A 193 21.21 -17.85 6.93
C LEU A 193 21.65 -18.88 7.98
N GLY A 194 21.92 -20.12 7.59
CA GLY A 194 22.35 -21.18 8.48
C GLY A 194 21.27 -21.54 9.51
N THR A 195 21.51 -21.26 10.79
CA THR A 195 20.58 -21.51 11.91
C THR A 195 19.75 -20.29 12.31
N GLU A 196 20.09 -19.10 11.78
CA GLU A 196 19.34 -17.87 12.05
C GLU A 196 17.99 -17.90 11.32
N LYS A 197 16.92 -17.59 12.03
CA LYS A 197 15.59 -17.48 11.43
C LYS A 197 15.45 -16.16 10.67
N LEU A 198 14.60 -16.15 9.64
CA LEU A 198 14.27 -14.93 8.89
C LEU A 198 13.83 -13.78 9.80
N THR A 199 12.99 -14.06 10.77
CA THR A 199 12.49 -13.04 11.70
C THR A 199 13.60 -12.44 12.55
N GLU A 200 14.55 -13.25 13.03
CA GLU A 200 15.70 -12.80 13.79
C GLU A 200 16.64 -11.93 12.94
N TYR A 201 16.83 -12.32 11.68
CA TYR A 201 17.61 -11.53 10.71
C TYR A 201 16.94 -10.18 10.45
N TYR A 202 15.62 -10.16 10.25
CA TYR A 202 14.87 -8.94 10.02
C TYR A 202 14.96 -7.99 11.21
N ASP A 203 14.78 -8.49 12.43
CA ASP A 203 14.88 -7.69 13.66
C ASP A 203 16.28 -7.09 13.80
N ARG A 204 17.32 -7.86 13.52
CA ARG A 204 18.71 -7.40 13.56
C ARG A 204 18.99 -6.31 12.53
N TYR A 205 18.46 -6.44 11.32
CA TYR A 205 18.57 -5.39 10.30
C TYR A 205 17.82 -4.12 10.69
N LEU A 206 16.58 -4.26 11.14
CA LEU A 206 15.76 -3.11 11.54
C LEU A 206 16.36 -2.35 12.71
N ALA A 207 16.93 -3.05 13.68
CA ALA A 207 17.58 -2.46 14.85
C ALA A 207 18.97 -1.84 14.55
N SER A 208 19.59 -2.20 13.42
CA SER A 208 20.92 -1.71 13.05
C SER A 208 20.91 -0.21 12.69
N ASN A 209 21.99 0.48 12.99
CA ASN A 209 22.24 1.83 12.50
C ASN A 209 22.69 1.86 11.03
N ALA A 210 23.17 0.74 10.48
CA ALA A 210 23.47 0.62 9.06
C ALA A 210 22.19 0.51 8.25
N ASN A 211 22.02 1.37 7.25
CA ASN A 211 20.77 1.57 6.57
C ASN A 211 20.59 0.69 5.32
N ILE A 212 21.68 0.25 4.71
CA ILE A 212 21.69 -0.40 3.41
C ILE A 212 21.74 -1.90 3.56
N LEU A 213 20.84 -2.59 2.85
CA LEU A 213 20.86 -4.04 2.64
C LEU A 213 20.93 -4.32 1.15
N LEU A 214 21.89 -5.15 0.73
CA LEU A 214 22.10 -5.50 -0.65
C LEU A 214 21.82 -7.00 -0.89
N LEU A 215 20.93 -7.30 -1.81
CA LEU A 215 20.53 -8.63 -2.21
C LEU A 215 21.07 -8.91 -3.61
N ILE A 216 22.02 -9.86 -3.74
CA ILE A 216 22.67 -10.21 -5.01
C ILE A 216 22.32 -11.63 -5.39
N GLY A 217 22.00 -11.87 -6.64
CA GLY A 217 21.82 -13.24 -7.16
C GLY A 217 20.93 -13.33 -8.39
N PRO A 218 20.89 -14.47 -9.05
CA PRO A 218 20.12 -14.66 -10.28
C PRO A 218 18.61 -14.52 -10.06
N PRO A 219 17.83 -14.30 -11.13
CA PRO A 219 16.38 -14.26 -11.07
C PRO A 219 15.80 -15.56 -10.49
N GLY A 220 14.65 -15.45 -9.80
CA GLY A 220 13.92 -16.61 -9.27
C GLY A 220 14.48 -17.20 -7.96
N THR A 221 15.49 -16.59 -7.35
CA THR A 221 16.09 -17.03 -6.07
C THR A 221 15.43 -16.43 -4.83
N GLY A 222 14.33 -15.70 -4.98
CA GLY A 222 13.50 -15.25 -3.87
C GLY A 222 13.86 -13.88 -3.27
N LYS A 223 14.66 -13.03 -3.94
CA LYS A 223 15.01 -11.68 -3.45
C LYS A 223 13.78 -10.84 -3.11
N THR A 224 12.86 -10.67 -4.04
CA THR A 224 11.60 -9.94 -3.83
C THR A 224 10.73 -10.58 -2.73
N THR A 225 10.73 -11.91 -2.63
CA THR A 225 10.01 -12.62 -1.57
C THR A 225 10.61 -12.35 -0.20
N PHE A 226 11.93 -12.27 -0.10
CA PHE A 226 12.64 -11.89 1.12
C PHE A 226 12.27 -10.48 1.57
N ILE A 227 12.26 -9.50 0.65
CA ILE A 227 11.84 -8.11 0.92
C ILE A 227 10.38 -8.08 1.41
N ARG A 228 9.50 -8.83 0.75
CA ARG A 228 8.09 -8.94 1.16
C ARG A 228 7.96 -9.46 2.59
N GLY A 229 8.72 -10.47 2.96
CA GLY A 229 8.77 -11.00 4.33
C GLY A 229 9.22 -9.95 5.35
N LEU A 230 10.25 -9.19 5.04
CA LEU A 230 10.72 -8.09 5.89
C LEU A 230 9.63 -7.05 6.13
N LEU A 231 8.96 -6.59 5.07
CA LEU A 231 7.92 -5.58 5.16
C LEU A 231 6.70 -6.10 5.94
N ALA A 232 6.30 -7.35 5.71
CA ALA A 232 5.21 -7.98 6.46
C ALA A 232 5.56 -8.16 7.95
N HIS A 233 6.79 -8.59 8.27
CA HIS A 233 7.26 -8.76 9.62
C HIS A 233 7.30 -7.46 10.43
N SER A 234 7.81 -6.39 9.80
CA SER A 234 7.93 -5.06 10.43
C SER A 234 6.64 -4.23 10.39
N ASN A 235 5.59 -4.70 9.72
CA ASN A 235 4.41 -3.90 9.37
C ASN A 235 4.78 -2.54 8.74
N SER A 236 5.86 -2.52 7.96
CA SER A 236 6.37 -1.30 7.31
C SER A 236 5.88 -1.22 5.87
N SER A 237 5.55 0.00 5.45
CA SER A 237 5.32 0.29 4.04
C SER A 237 6.64 0.63 3.35
N ALA A 238 6.71 0.38 2.05
CA ALA A 238 7.90 0.65 1.26
C ALA A 238 7.60 1.57 0.08
N MET A 239 8.49 2.52 -0.18
CA MET A 239 8.50 3.31 -1.40
C MET A 239 9.31 2.56 -2.48
N VAL A 240 8.74 2.43 -3.68
CA VAL A 240 9.35 1.73 -4.82
C VAL A 240 9.23 2.59 -6.07
N THR A 241 10.26 2.60 -6.88
CA THR A 241 10.18 3.10 -8.26
C THR A 241 11.03 2.24 -9.18
N TYR A 242 10.54 2.07 -10.41
CA TYR A 242 11.24 1.35 -11.49
C TYR A 242 11.76 2.32 -12.56
N ASP A 243 11.49 3.62 -12.43
CA ASP A 243 11.88 4.63 -13.41
C ASP A 243 13.19 5.31 -12.98
N ALA A 244 14.23 5.11 -13.80
CA ALA A 244 15.54 5.73 -13.61
C ALA A 244 15.46 7.26 -13.58
N ALA A 245 14.60 7.87 -14.41
CA ALA A 245 14.44 9.32 -14.47
C ALA A 245 13.86 9.92 -13.17
N ILE A 246 13.09 9.13 -12.44
CA ILE A 246 12.58 9.53 -11.10
C ILE A 246 13.72 9.48 -10.07
N LEU A 247 14.56 8.45 -10.13
CA LEU A 247 15.71 8.31 -9.25
C LEU A 247 16.78 9.40 -9.46
N GLU A 248 16.84 9.99 -10.66
CA GLU A 248 17.74 11.10 -10.95
C GLU A 248 17.32 12.42 -10.27
N LYS A 249 16.16 12.49 -9.66
CA LYS A 249 15.63 13.70 -9.05
C LYS A 249 15.74 13.66 -7.52
N ASP A 250 16.20 14.76 -6.93
CA ASP A 250 16.37 14.87 -5.48
C ASP A 250 15.05 14.82 -4.70
N TYR A 251 13.92 15.19 -5.33
CA TYR A 251 12.63 15.21 -4.66
C TYR A 251 12.21 13.85 -4.09
N LEU A 252 12.55 12.74 -4.78
CA LEU A 252 12.20 11.39 -4.31
C LEU A 252 12.89 11.10 -2.96
N PHE A 253 14.16 11.46 -2.86
CA PHE A 253 14.94 11.27 -1.64
C PHE A 253 14.49 12.23 -0.53
N ALA A 254 14.20 13.49 -0.87
CA ALA A 254 13.64 14.44 0.09
C ALA A 254 12.31 13.91 0.65
N ARG A 255 11.41 13.48 -0.22
CA ARG A 255 10.15 12.86 0.17
C ARG A 255 10.36 11.63 1.04
N PHE A 256 11.25 10.71 0.66
CA PHE A 256 11.55 9.53 1.47
C PHE A 256 12.05 9.89 2.88
N ILE A 257 12.81 10.97 3.02
CA ILE A 257 13.30 11.45 4.31
C ILE A 257 12.17 12.05 5.15
N GLU A 258 11.27 12.82 4.52
CA GLU A 258 10.17 13.54 5.18
C GLU A 258 8.98 12.64 5.51
N ASP A 259 8.70 11.63 4.69
CA ASP A 259 7.53 10.76 4.80
C ASP A 259 7.68 9.77 5.97
N GLU A 260 6.56 9.22 6.43
CA GLU A 260 6.51 8.15 7.43
C GLU A 260 7.02 6.80 6.88
N THR A 261 7.09 6.63 5.57
CA THR A 261 7.60 5.41 4.91
C THR A 261 9.03 5.12 5.34
N GLY A 262 9.21 4.02 6.06
CA GLY A 262 10.49 3.65 6.65
C GLY A 262 11.47 2.97 5.70
N VAL A 263 11.00 2.42 4.59
CA VAL A 263 11.78 1.56 3.68
C VAL A 263 11.67 2.07 2.24
N MET A 264 12.81 2.21 1.56
CA MET A 264 12.86 2.38 0.10
C MET A 264 13.47 1.13 -0.52
N VAL A 265 12.82 0.59 -1.54
CA VAL A 265 13.25 -0.60 -2.26
C VAL A 265 13.58 -0.26 -3.70
N LEU A 266 14.74 -0.69 -4.14
CA LEU A 266 15.27 -0.50 -5.48
C LEU A 266 15.53 -1.89 -6.06
N GLU A 267 14.53 -2.43 -6.78
CA GLU A 267 14.65 -3.73 -7.45
C GLU A 267 15.35 -3.58 -8.81
N ASP A 268 16.00 -4.66 -9.24
CA ASP A 268 16.73 -4.75 -10.52
C ASP A 268 17.69 -3.57 -10.73
N SER A 269 18.37 -3.19 -9.65
CA SER A 269 19.17 -1.97 -9.55
C SER A 269 20.57 -2.10 -10.18
N ASP A 270 20.77 -3.03 -11.10
CA ASP A 270 22.05 -3.35 -11.74
C ASP A 270 22.80 -2.11 -12.26
N ASN A 271 22.08 -1.21 -12.93
CA ASN A 271 22.67 0.01 -13.50
C ASN A 271 23.03 1.06 -12.45
N PHE A 272 22.34 1.05 -11.30
CA PHE A 272 22.55 2.04 -10.23
C PHE A 272 23.65 1.62 -9.24
N LEU A 273 24.04 0.35 -9.25
CA LEU A 273 25.03 -0.20 -8.32
C LEU A 273 26.44 -0.24 -8.88
N LYS A 274 26.63 -0.07 -10.19
CA LYS A 274 27.93 -0.04 -10.84
C LYS A 274 28.84 1.03 -10.23
N ALA A 275 30.15 0.82 -10.37
CA ALA A 275 31.12 1.77 -9.86
C ALA A 275 31.00 3.15 -10.52
N ARG A 276 31.27 4.21 -9.77
CA ARG A 276 31.29 5.60 -10.28
C ARG A 276 32.32 5.81 -11.37
N SER A 277 33.41 5.04 -11.34
CA SER A 277 34.40 4.98 -12.43
C SER A 277 33.77 4.60 -13.78
N ASP A 278 32.67 3.86 -13.77
CA ASP A 278 31.96 3.41 -14.96
C ASP A 278 30.85 4.39 -15.40
N GLY A 279 30.89 5.64 -14.90
CA GLY A 279 29.97 6.71 -15.26
C GLY A 279 28.68 6.76 -14.44
N ASN A 280 28.57 6.02 -13.37
CA ASN A 280 27.41 6.04 -12.50
C ASN A 280 27.31 7.32 -11.66
N THR A 281 26.44 8.24 -12.06
CA THR A 281 26.21 9.52 -11.36
C THR A 281 25.18 9.39 -10.21
N MET A 282 24.42 8.29 -10.16
CA MET A 282 23.35 8.10 -9.18
C MET A 282 23.88 7.68 -7.80
N MET A 283 25.01 7.00 -7.76
CA MET A 283 25.55 6.41 -6.54
C MET A 283 25.70 7.42 -5.39
N HIS A 284 26.13 8.65 -5.67
CA HIS A 284 26.33 9.66 -4.62
C HIS A 284 25.03 10.02 -3.89
N ARG A 285 23.86 9.93 -4.52
CA ARG A 285 22.55 10.21 -3.91
C ARG A 285 22.22 9.14 -2.87
N PHE A 286 22.39 7.87 -3.22
CA PHE A 286 22.20 6.76 -2.29
C PHE A 286 23.17 6.83 -1.10
N LEU A 287 24.41 7.24 -1.38
CA LEU A 287 25.42 7.41 -0.33
C LEU A 287 25.05 8.54 0.64
N ASN A 288 24.47 9.62 0.15
CA ASN A 288 24.04 10.74 0.99
C ASN A 288 22.86 10.36 1.90
N VAL A 289 21.93 9.56 1.41
CA VAL A 289 20.79 9.05 2.21
C VAL A 289 21.27 7.98 3.21
N GLY A 290 22.25 7.16 2.82
CA GLY A 290 22.76 6.08 3.67
C GLY A 290 23.66 6.54 4.83
N ASP A 291 24.41 7.64 4.66
CA ASP A 291 25.40 8.10 5.67
C ASP A 291 25.76 9.58 5.44
N GLY A 292 24.78 10.40 5.10
CA GLY A 292 24.98 11.83 4.87
C GLY A 292 24.79 12.69 6.11
N LEU A 293 24.94 14.01 5.93
CA LEU A 293 24.70 15.02 6.97
C LEU A 293 23.22 15.06 7.38
N VAL A 294 22.32 14.61 6.48
CA VAL A 294 20.90 14.45 6.76
C VAL A 294 20.71 13.13 7.49
N THR A 295 20.36 13.23 8.76
CA THR A 295 20.15 12.04 9.60
C THR A 295 18.88 11.30 9.16
N THR A 296 19.05 10.13 8.58
CA THR A 296 17.94 9.25 8.17
C THR A 296 17.69 8.15 9.20
N LYS A 297 17.69 8.50 10.48
CA LYS A 297 17.51 7.53 11.57
C LYS A 297 16.19 6.76 11.38
N GLY A 298 16.29 5.43 11.35
CA GLY A 298 15.14 4.55 11.13
C GLY A 298 14.77 4.29 9.66
N LYS A 299 15.37 5.01 8.70
CA LYS A 299 15.16 4.75 7.27
C LYS A 299 16.03 3.61 6.79
N LYS A 300 15.50 2.76 5.92
CA LYS A 300 16.18 1.60 5.35
C LYS A 300 16.16 1.65 3.83
N LEU A 301 17.28 1.32 3.22
CA LEU A 301 17.45 1.20 1.77
C LEU A 301 17.75 -0.24 1.42
N ILE A 302 16.96 -0.84 0.56
CA ILE A 302 17.14 -2.22 0.11
C ILE A 302 17.35 -2.21 -1.39
N PHE A 303 18.48 -2.78 -1.80
CA PHE A 303 18.81 -2.97 -3.21
C PHE A 303 18.71 -4.44 -3.56
N SER A 304 18.05 -4.77 -4.66
CA SER A 304 18.15 -6.08 -5.27
C SER A 304 18.78 -5.99 -6.67
N THR A 305 19.68 -6.93 -6.99
CA THR A 305 20.40 -6.94 -8.25
C THR A 305 20.62 -8.36 -8.75
N ASN A 306 20.74 -8.49 -10.06
CA ASN A 306 21.13 -9.72 -10.73
C ASN A 306 22.62 -9.74 -11.12
N LEU A 307 23.40 -8.76 -10.67
CA LEU A 307 24.85 -8.73 -10.88
C LEU A 307 25.49 -10.04 -10.39
N PRO A 308 26.46 -10.58 -11.12
CA PRO A 308 27.03 -11.88 -10.81
C PRO A 308 27.97 -11.85 -9.60
N SER A 309 28.48 -10.67 -9.22
CA SER A 309 29.46 -10.55 -8.15
C SER A 309 29.32 -9.22 -7.38
N ILE A 310 29.61 -9.27 -6.08
CA ILE A 310 29.78 -8.08 -5.23
C ILE A 310 30.89 -7.14 -5.77
N ARG A 311 31.84 -7.66 -6.54
CA ARG A 311 32.92 -6.86 -7.12
C ARG A 311 32.42 -5.87 -8.17
N ASP A 312 31.23 -6.11 -8.73
CA ASP A 312 30.61 -5.23 -9.73
C ASP A 312 29.85 -4.07 -9.08
N VAL A 313 29.76 -4.05 -7.73
CA VAL A 313 29.08 -3.01 -6.95
C VAL A 313 30.09 -1.96 -6.49
N ASP A 314 29.69 -0.67 -6.50
CA ASP A 314 30.53 0.42 -6.01
C ASP A 314 30.97 0.14 -4.54
N PRO A 315 32.28 0.10 -4.26
CA PRO A 315 32.79 -0.21 -2.92
C PRO A 315 32.31 0.76 -1.83
N ALA A 316 31.92 1.98 -2.19
CA ALA A 316 31.42 2.95 -1.23
C ALA A 316 30.05 2.57 -0.64
N LEU A 317 29.24 1.79 -1.38
CA LEU A 317 27.94 1.32 -0.90
C LEU A 317 28.09 0.28 0.21
N ILE A 318 29.07 -0.61 0.07
CA ILE A 318 29.28 -1.77 0.94
C ILE A 318 30.22 -1.50 2.13
N ARG A 319 30.52 -0.22 2.42
CA ARG A 319 31.37 0.14 3.56
C ARG A 319 30.72 -0.22 4.90
N PRO A 320 31.51 -0.72 5.86
CA PRO A 320 31.04 -0.93 7.23
C PRO A 320 30.43 0.35 7.82
N GLY A 321 29.36 0.19 8.58
CA GLY A 321 28.59 1.30 9.17
C GLY A 321 27.50 1.87 8.26
N ARG A 322 27.60 1.69 6.94
CA ARG A 322 26.59 2.08 5.94
C ARG A 322 25.79 0.88 5.47
N CYS A 323 26.49 -0.15 5.00
CA CYS A 323 25.87 -1.41 4.60
C CYS A 323 25.76 -2.33 5.80
N PHE A 324 24.55 -2.80 6.05
CA PHE A 324 24.29 -3.78 7.10
C PHE A 324 24.82 -5.15 6.68
N ASP A 325 24.44 -5.58 5.47
CA ASP A 325 24.84 -6.88 4.95
C ASP A 325 24.73 -6.94 3.42
N VAL A 326 25.43 -7.90 2.84
CA VAL A 326 25.33 -8.28 1.43
C VAL A 326 24.96 -9.74 1.35
N LEU A 327 23.72 -10.02 1.03
CA LEU A 327 23.20 -11.38 0.93
C LEU A 327 23.32 -11.92 -0.50
N SER A 328 23.98 -13.06 -0.63
CA SER A 328 24.10 -13.79 -1.90
C SER A 328 22.98 -14.83 -1.99
N PHE A 329 22.09 -14.63 -2.95
CA PHE A 329 20.95 -15.50 -3.23
C PHE A 329 21.35 -16.49 -4.33
N ASP A 330 21.72 -17.71 -3.93
CA ASP A 330 22.06 -18.77 -4.84
C ASP A 330 20.88 -19.70 -5.15
N GLN A 331 21.00 -20.48 -6.21
CA GLN A 331 20.09 -21.57 -6.48
C GLN A 331 20.27 -22.68 -5.42
N LEU A 332 19.16 -23.31 -5.04
CA LEU A 332 19.16 -24.43 -4.10
C LEU A 332 19.81 -25.67 -4.71
N ASN A 333 20.56 -26.41 -3.91
CA ASN A 333 20.97 -27.75 -4.27
C ASN A 333 19.81 -28.77 -4.13
N GLY A 334 20.02 -30.05 -4.56
CA GLY A 334 18.96 -31.06 -4.52
C GLY A 334 18.39 -31.31 -3.13
N GLU A 335 19.20 -31.34 -2.07
CA GLU A 335 18.74 -31.56 -0.70
C GLU A 335 17.90 -30.35 -0.19
N GLN A 336 18.36 -29.14 -0.43
CA GLN A 336 17.66 -27.91 -0.06
C GLN A 336 16.33 -27.77 -0.80
N ALA A 337 16.32 -28.09 -2.11
CA ALA A 337 15.11 -28.07 -2.92
C ALA A 337 14.09 -29.11 -2.46
N THR A 338 14.53 -30.30 -2.04
CA THR A 338 13.66 -31.32 -1.46
C THR A 338 13.04 -30.86 -0.13
N LYS A 339 13.83 -30.31 0.78
CA LYS A 339 13.33 -29.77 2.04
C LYS A 339 12.27 -28.69 1.84
N LEU A 340 12.52 -27.77 0.89
CA LEU A 340 11.55 -26.73 0.56
C LEU A 340 10.26 -27.31 -0.05
N ALA A 341 10.38 -28.28 -0.95
CA ALA A 341 9.23 -28.94 -1.56
C ALA A 341 8.37 -29.68 -0.54
N GLU A 342 9.00 -30.40 0.39
CA GLU A 342 8.31 -31.05 1.51
C GLU A 342 7.56 -30.06 2.37
N LYS A 343 8.19 -28.94 2.71
CA LYS A 343 7.57 -27.86 3.49
C LYS A 343 6.35 -27.24 2.78
N LEU A 344 6.41 -27.13 1.46
CA LEU A 344 5.31 -26.63 0.63
C LEU A 344 4.25 -27.70 0.32
N GLY A 345 4.48 -28.96 0.71
CA GLY A 345 3.56 -30.07 0.44
C GLY A 345 3.49 -30.46 -1.05
N VAL A 346 4.56 -30.24 -1.81
CA VAL A 346 4.61 -30.57 -3.26
C VAL A 346 5.57 -31.70 -3.53
N SER A 347 5.19 -32.58 -4.47
CA SER A 347 6.10 -33.57 -5.02
C SER A 347 7.03 -32.94 -6.06
N TYR A 348 8.31 -32.93 -5.78
CA TYR A 348 9.31 -32.34 -6.64
C TYR A 348 10.53 -33.29 -6.77
N GLU A 349 10.78 -33.78 -7.97
CA GLU A 349 11.91 -34.67 -8.21
C GLU A 349 13.21 -33.86 -8.33
N THR A 350 14.15 -34.12 -7.43
CA THR A 350 15.46 -33.48 -7.42
C THR A 350 16.57 -34.47 -7.77
N LYS A 351 17.59 -33.94 -8.44
CA LYS A 351 18.85 -34.64 -8.64
C LYS A 351 19.92 -34.07 -7.74
N ASN A 352 20.75 -34.87 -7.11
CA ASN A 352 21.79 -34.41 -6.19
C ASN A 352 22.76 -33.39 -6.78
N SER A 353 23.01 -33.46 -8.10
CA SER A 353 23.86 -32.51 -8.83
C SER A 353 23.10 -31.30 -9.42
N GLY A 354 21.79 -31.23 -9.21
CA GLY A 354 20.93 -30.18 -9.75
C GLY A 354 21.06 -28.87 -9.00
N LYS A 355 20.77 -27.77 -9.70
CA LYS A 355 20.55 -26.43 -9.14
C LYS A 355 19.11 -26.01 -9.43
N TYR A 356 18.41 -25.50 -8.44
CA TYR A 356 16.98 -25.25 -8.52
C TYR A 356 16.67 -23.84 -8.04
N SER A 357 15.89 -23.11 -8.81
CA SER A 357 15.37 -21.83 -8.34
C SER A 357 14.16 -22.03 -7.42
N ILE A 358 13.98 -21.13 -6.46
CA ILE A 358 12.80 -21.13 -5.60
C ILE A 358 11.53 -20.98 -6.45
N ALA A 359 11.58 -20.18 -7.52
CA ALA A 359 10.46 -19.98 -8.43
C ALA A 359 9.98 -21.27 -9.10
N GLU A 360 10.89 -22.20 -9.47
CA GLU A 360 10.51 -23.50 -10.07
C GLU A 360 9.72 -24.35 -9.09
N ILE A 361 10.13 -24.40 -7.83
CA ILE A 361 9.46 -25.18 -6.79
C ILE A 361 8.07 -24.60 -6.50
N PHE A 362 7.96 -23.27 -6.39
CA PHE A 362 6.67 -22.59 -6.19
C PHE A 362 5.72 -22.75 -7.37
N ASN A 363 6.20 -22.74 -8.60
CA ASN A 363 5.35 -22.97 -9.75
C ASN A 363 4.71 -24.36 -9.72
N LYS A 364 5.44 -25.39 -9.23
CA LYS A 364 4.87 -26.72 -9.03
C LYS A 364 3.75 -26.73 -7.98
N LYS A 365 3.85 -25.93 -6.91
CA LYS A 365 2.77 -25.75 -5.95
C LYS A 365 1.53 -25.12 -6.60
N LEU A 366 1.72 -24.08 -7.39
CA LEU A 366 0.62 -23.41 -8.11
C LEU A 366 -0.07 -24.34 -9.10
N ASP A 367 0.70 -25.19 -9.80
CA ASP A 367 0.15 -26.19 -10.72
C ASP A 367 -0.62 -27.29 -9.97
N ALA A 368 -0.19 -27.65 -8.75
CA ALA A 368 -0.88 -28.62 -7.90
C ALA A 368 -2.19 -28.03 -7.31
N ASP A 369 -2.16 -26.79 -6.88
CA ASP A 369 -3.32 -26.07 -6.30
C ASP A 369 -4.36 -25.69 -7.38
N ASN A 370 -3.91 -25.41 -8.61
CA ASN A 370 -4.74 -25.08 -9.76
C ASN A 370 -4.32 -25.91 -10.99
N PRO A 371 -4.73 -27.16 -11.10
CA PRO A 371 -4.39 -27.99 -12.25
C PRO A 371 -5.02 -27.37 -13.51
N ARG A 372 -4.27 -26.53 -14.21
CA ARG A 372 -4.67 -26.01 -15.51
C ARG A 372 -4.82 -27.20 -16.44
N LYS A 373 -6.02 -27.45 -16.94
CA LYS A 373 -6.22 -28.31 -18.09
C LYS A 373 -5.56 -27.64 -19.29
N PHE A 374 -4.29 -27.89 -19.51
CA PHE A 374 -3.64 -27.58 -20.77
C PHE A 374 -4.26 -28.48 -21.86
N GLY A 375 -5.41 -28.02 -22.37
CA GLY A 375 -5.95 -28.54 -23.60
C GLY A 375 -5.20 -27.94 -24.76
N SER A 376 -4.62 -28.82 -25.56
CA SER A 376 -4.12 -28.66 -26.93
C SER A 376 -2.98 -27.65 -27.19
N LYS A 377 -1.90 -28.17 -27.68
CA LYS A 377 -0.84 -27.47 -28.40
C LYS A 377 -1.45 -26.52 -29.43
N MET A 378 -1.34 -25.22 -29.25
CA MET A 378 -1.42 -24.29 -30.37
C MET A 378 -0.10 -24.37 -31.11
N GLY A 379 -0.11 -25.13 -32.22
CA GLY A 379 0.93 -25.05 -33.20
C GLY A 379 0.82 -23.70 -33.92
N PHE A 380 1.89 -22.94 -33.88
CA PHE A 380 2.09 -21.89 -34.86
C PHE A 380 2.47 -22.56 -36.18
N ILE A 381 1.67 -22.34 -37.22
CA ILE A 381 2.02 -22.51 -38.63
C ILE A 381 2.55 -21.17 -39.13
#